data_aadcbf624e74e5a9c057be07aae037e8
#
_entry.id   aadcbf624e74e5a9c057be07aae037e8
#
_cell.length_a   1.000
_cell.length_b   1.000
_cell.length_c   1.000
_cell.angle_alpha   90.00
_cell.angle_beta   90.00
_cell.angle_gamma   90.00
#
_symmetry.space_group_name_H-M   'P 1'
#
loop_
_entity.id
_entity.type
_entity.pdbx_description
1 polymer ?
#
loop_
_entity_poly.entity_id
_entity_poly.type
_entity_poly.pdbx_seq_one_letter_code
_entity_poly.pdbx_strand_id
1 'polypeptide(L)'
;MTMIKRDPSFELKKHLSSNWANDDAFLTACFNALSFSFPKGEKFFMNSVRAFKDSVSSEMAEEIRMFCIQEATHTREHIKYNKLLCELKGYDLEKFDSIYAKSLEKSYTDKVNDKIRLAITTAMEHITSTMGISILTGKILKSDNPVVDMWKWHSLEEVEHKAVSHDVYKAINGSNKVLRVVMKLALIDIGRNTIRIAIMMLRHDKQFWKLSTFKSMFRFFFSKNGALRVNYADYKSFFDNDFNPDTHGSNLDLTPWKERFSNNQFV
;
A
#
# COMPACT_ATOMS: atom_id res chain seq x y z
N MET A 1 0.42 -16.90 -9.00
CA MET A 1 1.89 -16.66 -8.81
C MET A 1 2.34 -17.33 -7.53
N THR A 2 3.62 -17.81 -7.43
CA THR A 2 4.09 -18.46 -6.19
C THR A 2 4.59 -17.37 -5.24
N MET A 3 3.89 -17.16 -4.14
CA MET A 3 4.30 -16.33 -3.01
C MET A 3 5.37 -17.05 -2.19
N ILE A 4 6.37 -16.34 -1.72
CA ILE A 4 7.41 -16.88 -0.83
C ILE A 4 7.53 -16.02 0.42
N LYS A 5 7.91 -16.64 1.55
CA LYS A 5 8.21 -15.87 2.76
C LYS A 5 9.59 -15.21 2.60
N ARG A 6 9.64 -13.89 2.85
CA ARG A 6 10.89 -13.12 2.98
C ARG A 6 11.00 -12.55 4.38
N ASP A 7 12.20 -12.35 4.86
CA ASP A 7 12.48 -11.73 6.17
C ASP A 7 13.54 -10.63 6.00
N PRO A 8 13.13 -9.47 5.44
CA PRO A 8 14.06 -8.40 5.11
C PRO A 8 14.55 -7.64 6.35
N SER A 9 15.70 -7.01 6.19
CA SER A 9 16.23 -6.02 7.14
C SER A 9 16.77 -4.82 6.35
N PHE A 10 16.37 -3.60 6.73
CA PHE A 10 16.74 -2.37 6.01
C PHE A 10 17.45 -1.37 6.94
N GLU A 11 18.57 -0.79 6.48
CA GLU A 11 19.31 0.27 7.16
C GLU A 11 18.68 1.67 6.93
N LEU A 12 17.50 1.89 7.53
CA LEU A 12 16.67 3.08 7.28
C LEU A 12 17.20 4.36 7.91
N LYS A 13 17.90 4.25 9.07
CA LYS A 13 18.21 5.38 9.96
C LYS A 13 18.94 6.52 9.25
N LYS A 14 19.87 6.19 8.36
CA LYS A 14 20.72 7.15 7.66
C LYS A 14 19.95 8.03 6.66
N HIS A 15 18.88 7.50 6.06
CA HIS A 15 18.18 8.15 4.95
C HIS A 15 16.78 8.65 5.32
N LEU A 16 16.13 8.07 6.33
CA LEU A 16 14.73 8.29 6.63
C LEU A 16 14.39 9.73 7.04
N SER A 17 15.36 10.48 7.59
CA SER A 17 15.17 11.89 7.94
C SER A 17 15.30 12.87 6.77
N SER A 18 15.79 12.40 5.60
CA SER A 18 15.97 13.19 4.38
C SER A 18 14.71 13.21 3.49
N ASN A 19 14.76 13.96 2.40
CA ASN A 19 13.77 13.86 1.32
C ASN A 19 14.09 12.65 0.41
N TRP A 20 14.07 11.45 0.99
CA TRP A 20 14.53 10.21 0.38
C TRP A 20 13.80 9.84 -0.92
N ALA A 21 12.56 10.28 -1.10
CA ALA A 21 11.77 10.02 -2.32
C ALA A 21 12.10 11.09 -3.38
N ASN A 22 13.06 10.82 -4.25
CA ASN A 22 13.47 11.68 -5.38
C ASN A 22 13.90 13.10 -4.99
N ASP A 23 14.45 13.31 -3.81
CA ASP A 23 14.76 14.63 -3.23
C ASP A 23 13.54 15.58 -3.17
N ASP A 24 12.35 15.02 -3.12
CA ASP A 24 11.08 15.73 -3.16
C ASP A 24 10.39 15.66 -1.78
N ALA A 25 10.28 16.81 -1.12
CA ALA A 25 9.70 16.90 0.22
C ALA A 25 8.22 16.48 0.27
N PHE A 26 7.43 16.83 -0.76
CA PHE A 26 6.01 16.47 -0.78
C PHE A 26 5.82 14.97 -1.05
N LEU A 27 6.56 14.42 -2.02
CA LEU A 27 6.50 12.99 -2.32
C LEU A 27 6.97 12.16 -1.12
N THR A 28 8.07 12.56 -0.47
CA THR A 28 8.56 11.93 0.76
C THR A 28 7.50 11.96 1.87
N ALA A 29 6.88 13.12 2.09
CA ALA A 29 5.82 13.24 3.10
C ALA A 29 4.59 12.38 2.79
N CYS A 30 4.23 12.21 1.50
CA CYS A 30 3.15 11.32 1.09
C CYS A 30 3.46 9.84 1.39
N PHE A 31 4.66 9.36 1.05
CA PHE A 31 5.07 8.00 1.35
C PHE A 31 5.24 7.76 2.86
N ASN A 32 5.82 8.70 3.59
CA ASN A 32 5.90 8.64 5.05
C ASN A 32 4.51 8.56 5.68
N ALA A 33 3.56 9.38 5.20
CA ALA A 33 2.17 9.38 5.67
C ALA A 33 1.46 8.07 5.34
N LEU A 34 1.67 7.53 4.13
CA LEU A 34 1.07 6.27 3.70
C LEU A 34 1.56 5.10 4.56
N SER A 35 2.83 5.10 4.98
CA SER A 35 3.40 4.08 5.87
C SER A 35 2.59 3.87 7.15
N PHE A 36 1.94 4.91 7.70
CA PHE A 36 1.09 4.79 8.88
C PHE A 36 -0.22 4.05 8.63
N SER A 37 -0.64 3.89 7.37
CA SER A 37 -1.86 3.13 7.06
C SER A 37 -1.66 1.62 7.15
N PHE A 38 -0.45 1.12 6.85
CA PHE A 38 -0.17 -0.30 6.71
C PHE A 38 -0.36 -1.11 8.00
N PRO A 39 0.20 -0.76 9.17
CA PRO A 39 0.13 -1.65 10.33
C PRO A 39 -1.28 -2.06 10.74
N LYS A 40 -2.24 -1.17 10.65
CA LYS A 40 -3.65 -1.44 10.97
C LYS A 40 -4.43 -1.94 9.76
N GLY A 41 -4.11 -1.43 8.58
CA GLY A 41 -4.72 -1.84 7.31
C GLY A 41 -4.43 -3.30 7.00
N GLU A 42 -3.18 -3.71 7.03
CA GLU A 42 -2.77 -5.08 6.74
C GLU A 42 -3.32 -6.08 7.78
N LYS A 43 -3.37 -5.69 9.06
CA LYS A 43 -4.08 -6.49 10.07
C LYS A 43 -5.56 -6.67 9.72
N PHE A 44 -6.21 -5.62 9.21
CA PHE A 44 -7.59 -5.71 8.74
C PHE A 44 -7.68 -6.63 7.51
N PHE A 45 -6.75 -6.55 6.56
CA PHE A 45 -6.71 -7.39 5.36
C PHE A 45 -6.60 -8.87 5.75
N MET A 46 -5.60 -9.21 6.57
CA MET A 46 -5.43 -10.57 7.09
C MET A 46 -6.71 -11.12 7.74
N ASN A 47 -7.37 -10.33 8.59
CA ASN A 47 -8.58 -10.77 9.27
C ASN A 47 -9.74 -10.98 8.30
N SER A 48 -9.89 -10.13 7.30
CA SER A 48 -10.97 -10.20 6.33
C SER A 48 -10.88 -11.42 5.41
N VAL A 49 -9.67 -11.81 4.97
CA VAL A 49 -9.49 -13.00 4.14
C VAL A 49 -9.58 -14.29 4.98
N ARG A 50 -9.03 -14.28 6.21
CA ARG A 50 -9.11 -15.42 7.14
C ARG A 50 -10.54 -15.79 7.51
N ALA A 51 -11.46 -14.84 7.54
CA ALA A 51 -12.88 -15.10 7.82
C ALA A 51 -13.52 -16.09 6.84
N PHE A 52 -12.93 -16.28 5.66
CA PHE A 52 -13.43 -17.17 4.62
C PHE A 52 -12.53 -18.38 4.35
N LYS A 53 -11.49 -18.60 5.15
CA LYS A 53 -10.51 -19.69 4.95
C LYS A 53 -11.18 -21.06 4.82
N ASP A 54 -12.20 -21.34 5.63
CA ASP A 54 -12.91 -22.62 5.64
C ASP A 54 -14.05 -22.70 4.60
N SER A 55 -14.25 -21.64 3.83
CA SER A 55 -15.29 -21.51 2.79
C SER A 55 -14.74 -21.59 1.37
N VAL A 56 -13.45 -21.83 1.20
CA VAL A 56 -12.75 -21.88 -0.08
C VAL A 56 -12.00 -23.21 -0.25
N SER A 57 -11.38 -23.44 -1.42
CA SER A 57 -10.59 -24.65 -1.66
C SER A 57 -9.30 -24.71 -0.80
N SER A 58 -8.71 -25.88 -0.68
CA SER A 58 -7.44 -26.06 0.05
C SER A 58 -6.30 -25.22 -0.55
N GLU A 59 -6.27 -25.09 -1.87
CA GLU A 59 -5.29 -24.28 -2.59
C GLU A 59 -5.44 -22.79 -2.23
N MET A 60 -6.67 -22.25 -2.28
CA MET A 60 -6.94 -20.87 -1.85
C MET A 60 -6.66 -20.66 -0.35
N ALA A 61 -6.95 -21.66 0.50
CA ALA A 61 -6.62 -21.56 1.92
C ALA A 61 -5.10 -21.47 2.17
N GLU A 62 -4.28 -22.14 1.35
CA GLU A 62 -2.83 -22.00 1.39
C GLU A 62 -2.37 -20.63 0.87
N GLU A 63 -2.98 -20.08 -0.18
CA GLU A 63 -2.71 -18.72 -0.65
C GLU A 63 -3.07 -17.68 0.43
N ILE A 64 -4.21 -17.82 1.12
CA ILE A 64 -4.57 -16.99 2.28
C ILE A 64 -3.50 -17.09 3.37
N ARG A 65 -2.95 -18.29 3.62
CA ARG A 65 -1.89 -18.47 4.62
C ARG A 65 -0.63 -17.71 4.24
N MET A 66 -0.18 -17.81 2.98
CA MET A 66 1.01 -17.13 2.50
C MET A 66 0.82 -15.61 2.45
N PHE A 67 -0.32 -15.12 1.96
CA PHE A 67 -0.74 -13.73 2.05
C PHE A 67 -0.59 -13.19 3.48
N CYS A 68 -1.17 -13.87 4.45
CA CYS A 68 -1.09 -13.44 5.84
C CYS A 68 0.35 -13.43 6.41
N ILE A 69 1.26 -14.26 5.89
CA ILE A 69 2.67 -14.25 6.29
C ILE A 69 3.37 -13.00 5.73
N GLN A 70 3.16 -12.67 4.46
CA GLN A 70 3.73 -11.48 3.83
C GLN A 70 3.20 -10.21 4.50
N GLU A 71 1.87 -10.09 4.68
CA GLU A 71 1.23 -8.96 5.37
C GLU A 71 1.71 -8.75 6.81
N ALA A 72 1.93 -9.84 7.55
CA ALA A 72 2.49 -9.73 8.91
C ALA A 72 3.94 -9.20 8.89
N THR A 73 4.71 -9.50 7.84
CA THR A 73 6.07 -8.99 7.66
C THR A 73 6.04 -7.51 7.27
N HIS A 74 5.15 -7.10 6.35
CA HIS A 74 4.90 -5.69 6.01
C HIS A 74 4.55 -4.88 7.25
N THR A 75 3.56 -5.34 8.02
CA THR A 75 3.14 -4.73 9.30
C THR A 75 4.34 -4.49 10.23
N ARG A 76 5.20 -5.51 10.41
CA ARG A 76 6.38 -5.42 11.26
C ARG A 76 7.36 -4.33 10.79
N GLU A 77 7.67 -4.31 9.49
CA GLU A 77 8.63 -3.36 8.94
C GLU A 77 8.08 -1.94 8.94
N HIS A 78 6.80 -1.73 8.64
CA HIS A 78 6.17 -0.41 8.74
C HIS A 78 6.04 0.10 10.18
N ILE A 79 5.86 -0.77 11.18
CA ILE A 79 5.94 -0.37 12.59
C ILE A 79 7.33 0.15 12.94
N LYS A 80 8.40 -0.56 12.53
CA LYS A 80 9.80 -0.11 12.73
C LYS A 80 10.06 1.22 12.03
N TYR A 81 9.64 1.32 10.77
CA TYR A 81 9.75 2.52 9.96
C TYR A 81 9.09 3.72 10.65
N ASN A 82 7.82 3.60 11.04
CA ASN A 82 7.05 4.69 11.63
C ASN A 82 7.62 5.16 12.97
N LYS A 83 8.06 4.21 13.83
CA LYS A 83 8.74 4.54 15.10
C LYS A 83 10.02 5.32 14.85
N LEU A 84 10.89 4.79 13.99
CA LEU A 84 12.17 5.43 13.68
C LEU A 84 11.98 6.81 13.02
N LEU A 85 11.03 6.95 12.11
CA LEU A 85 10.70 8.23 11.49
C LEU A 85 10.27 9.26 12.55
N CYS A 86 9.38 8.88 13.46
CA CYS A 86 8.92 9.76 14.52
C CYS A 86 10.05 10.16 15.49
N GLU A 87 10.92 9.22 15.86
CA GLU A 87 12.12 9.50 16.68
C GLU A 87 13.05 10.51 16.00
N LEU A 88 13.36 10.30 14.71
CA LEU A 88 14.29 11.15 13.96
C LEU A 88 13.74 12.55 13.68
N LYS A 89 12.43 12.67 13.49
CA LYS A 89 11.78 13.91 13.04
C LYS A 89 11.03 14.63 14.16
N GLY A 90 10.86 14.02 15.34
CA GLY A 90 10.06 14.57 16.43
C GLY A 90 8.56 14.58 16.12
N TYR A 91 8.07 13.64 15.30
CA TYR A 91 6.65 13.53 15.01
C TYR A 91 5.89 12.80 16.13
N ASP A 92 4.61 13.09 16.25
CA ASP A 92 3.69 12.44 17.18
C ASP A 92 3.13 11.15 16.55
N LEU A 93 3.71 10.02 16.96
CA LEU A 93 3.35 8.68 16.49
C LEU A 93 1.87 8.37 16.74
N GLU A 94 1.39 8.61 17.98
CA GLU A 94 0.02 8.27 18.38
C GLU A 94 -1.02 9.09 17.59
N LYS A 95 -0.71 10.35 17.34
CA LYS A 95 -1.56 11.23 16.55
C LYS A 95 -1.72 10.73 15.12
N PHE A 96 -0.64 10.33 14.46
CA PHE A 96 -0.71 9.82 13.08
C PHE A 96 -1.39 8.47 13.02
N ASP A 97 -1.05 7.55 13.91
CA ASP A 97 -1.71 6.25 14.03
C ASP A 97 -3.22 6.38 14.28
N SER A 98 -3.64 7.35 15.11
CA SER A 98 -5.05 7.55 15.44
C SER A 98 -5.89 8.00 14.24
N ILE A 99 -5.30 8.66 13.25
CA ILE A 99 -6.02 9.12 12.05
C ILE A 99 -6.52 7.92 11.24
N TYR A 100 -5.65 6.95 10.96
CA TYR A 100 -6.04 5.74 10.24
C TYR A 100 -6.89 4.79 11.11
N ALA A 101 -6.60 4.68 12.42
CA ALA A 101 -7.40 3.90 13.35
C ALA A 101 -8.88 4.31 13.32
N LYS A 102 -9.15 5.62 13.48
CA LYS A 102 -10.52 6.17 13.44
C LYS A 102 -11.23 5.96 12.11
N SER A 103 -10.48 5.94 11.01
CA SER A 103 -11.07 5.61 9.70
C SER A 103 -11.47 4.14 9.63
N LEU A 104 -10.59 3.26 10.09
CA LEU A 104 -10.80 1.82 10.04
C LEU A 104 -11.89 1.34 11.01
N GLU A 105 -12.08 2.02 12.18
CA GLU A 105 -13.16 1.74 13.13
C GLU A 105 -14.54 1.68 12.47
N LYS A 106 -14.78 2.52 11.46
CA LYS A 106 -16.03 2.52 10.71
C LYS A 106 -16.30 1.19 9.98
N SER A 107 -15.25 0.44 9.66
CA SER A 107 -15.33 -0.86 8.99
C SER A 107 -15.62 -2.01 9.98
N TYR A 108 -15.57 -1.76 11.29
CA TYR A 108 -15.86 -2.73 12.33
C TYR A 108 -17.23 -2.55 12.99
N THR A 109 -18.09 -1.68 12.45
CA THR A 109 -19.46 -1.53 12.94
C THR A 109 -20.31 -2.74 12.56
N ASP A 110 -21.40 -3.00 13.31
CA ASP A 110 -22.34 -4.11 13.06
C ASP A 110 -23.01 -4.04 11.67
N LYS A 111 -22.98 -2.87 11.03
CA LYS A 111 -23.50 -2.66 9.66
C LYS A 111 -22.55 -3.18 8.57
N VAL A 112 -21.32 -3.52 8.91
CA VAL A 112 -20.29 -3.98 7.96
C VAL A 112 -20.01 -5.44 8.22
N ASN A 113 -20.56 -6.33 7.42
CA ASN A 113 -20.33 -7.77 7.51
C ASN A 113 -18.97 -8.17 6.89
N ASP A 114 -18.55 -9.42 7.11
CA ASP A 114 -17.25 -9.92 6.65
C ASP A 114 -17.09 -9.86 5.12
N LYS A 115 -18.17 -10.04 4.35
CA LYS A 115 -18.14 -9.92 2.89
C LYS A 115 -17.84 -8.48 2.43
N ILE A 116 -18.35 -7.47 3.14
CA ILE A 116 -18.00 -6.05 2.87
C ILE A 116 -16.56 -5.76 3.31
N ARG A 117 -16.10 -6.32 4.46
CA ARG A 117 -14.70 -6.19 4.90
C ARG A 117 -13.75 -6.78 3.86
N LEU A 118 -14.06 -7.95 3.32
CA LEU A 118 -13.28 -8.54 2.23
C LEU A 118 -13.31 -7.68 0.96
N ALA A 119 -14.45 -7.07 0.62
CA ALA A 119 -14.53 -6.12 -0.51
C ALA A 119 -13.62 -4.89 -0.30
N ILE A 120 -13.51 -4.38 0.94
CA ILE A 120 -12.58 -3.29 1.27
C ILE A 120 -11.14 -3.74 1.06
N THR A 121 -10.77 -4.93 1.54
CA THR A 121 -9.45 -5.51 1.32
C THR A 121 -9.16 -5.67 -0.16
N THR A 122 -10.08 -6.25 -0.96
CA THR A 122 -9.92 -6.41 -2.40
C THR A 122 -9.69 -5.08 -3.13
N ALA A 123 -10.36 -4.02 -2.70
CA ALA A 123 -10.16 -2.69 -3.27
C ALA A 123 -8.78 -2.11 -2.89
N MET A 124 -8.37 -2.29 -1.64
CA MET A 124 -7.07 -1.80 -1.16
C MET A 124 -5.91 -2.55 -1.79
N GLU A 125 -5.98 -3.88 -1.91
CA GLU A 125 -5.00 -4.73 -2.60
C GLU A 125 -4.79 -4.30 -4.06
N HIS A 126 -5.87 -3.93 -4.76
CA HIS A 126 -5.74 -3.39 -6.10
C HIS A 126 -5.04 -2.02 -6.12
N ILE A 127 -5.31 -1.15 -5.15
CA ILE A 127 -4.63 0.16 -5.05
C ILE A 127 -3.15 -0.03 -4.74
N THR A 128 -2.79 -0.89 -3.76
CA THR A 128 -1.40 -1.12 -3.35
C THR A 128 -0.59 -1.82 -4.43
N SER A 129 -1.13 -2.85 -5.06
CA SER A 129 -0.46 -3.56 -6.16
C SER A 129 -0.26 -2.67 -7.40
N THR A 130 -1.24 -1.84 -7.76
CA THR A 130 -1.12 -0.87 -8.86
C THR A 130 -0.04 0.17 -8.57
N MET A 131 0.00 0.69 -7.34
CA MET A 131 1.08 1.57 -6.89
C MET A 131 2.43 0.83 -6.89
N GLY A 132 2.44 -0.42 -6.44
CA GLY A 132 3.62 -1.29 -6.42
C GLY A 132 4.24 -1.46 -7.80
N ILE A 133 3.44 -1.73 -8.83
CA ILE A 133 3.91 -1.79 -10.23
C ILE A 133 4.60 -0.47 -10.63
N SER A 134 4.04 0.67 -10.24
CA SER A 134 4.61 1.98 -10.58
C SER A 134 5.90 2.29 -9.80
N ILE A 135 6.06 1.75 -8.60
CA ILE A 135 7.30 1.83 -7.82
C ILE A 135 8.37 0.93 -8.45
N LEU A 136 8.06 -0.33 -8.73
CA LEU A 136 8.99 -1.30 -9.32
C LEU A 136 9.48 -0.87 -10.70
N THR A 137 8.61 -0.26 -11.50
CA THR A 137 8.97 0.27 -12.84
C THR A 137 9.67 1.63 -12.80
N GLY A 138 9.96 2.20 -11.62
CA GLY A 138 10.62 3.51 -11.47
C GLY A 138 9.79 4.70 -11.94
N LYS A 139 8.49 4.54 -12.17
CA LYS A 139 7.61 5.64 -12.59
C LYS A 139 7.40 6.67 -11.47
N ILE A 140 7.33 6.21 -10.21
CA ILE A 140 7.10 7.07 -9.04
C ILE A 140 8.38 7.28 -8.25
N LEU A 141 9.06 6.23 -7.83
CA LEU A 141 10.32 6.27 -7.06
C LEU A 141 11.50 5.96 -7.98
N LYS A 142 12.42 6.92 -8.10
CA LYS A 142 13.61 6.84 -8.96
C LYS A 142 14.91 6.84 -8.18
N SER A 143 14.88 7.31 -6.91
CA SER A 143 16.05 7.30 -6.04
C SER A 143 16.50 5.87 -5.74
N ASP A 144 17.77 5.73 -5.40
CA ASP A 144 18.38 4.46 -4.98
C ASP A 144 18.94 4.64 -3.57
N ASN A 145 18.21 4.10 -2.59
CA ASN A 145 18.59 4.12 -1.17
C ASN A 145 17.78 3.06 -0.41
N PRO A 146 18.21 2.64 0.80
CA PRO A 146 17.56 1.58 1.57
C PRO A 146 16.07 1.81 1.87
N VAL A 147 15.63 3.08 1.96
CA VAL A 147 14.20 3.39 2.18
C VAL A 147 13.40 3.06 0.92
N VAL A 148 13.91 3.41 -0.25
CA VAL A 148 13.29 3.04 -1.53
C VAL A 148 13.31 1.52 -1.73
N ASP A 149 14.36 0.83 -1.29
CA ASP A 149 14.43 -0.64 -1.37
C ASP A 149 13.38 -1.32 -0.50
N MET A 150 13.10 -0.79 0.70
CA MET A 150 11.98 -1.28 1.51
C MET A 150 10.64 -1.13 0.78
N TRP A 151 10.40 0.00 0.13
CA TRP A 151 9.18 0.22 -0.65
C TRP A 151 9.10 -0.67 -1.90
N LYS A 152 10.24 -0.94 -2.57
CA LYS A 152 10.31 -1.88 -3.70
C LYS A 152 10.06 -3.32 -3.27
N TRP A 153 10.62 -3.75 -2.13
CA TRP A 153 10.36 -5.07 -1.56
C TRP A 153 8.88 -5.25 -1.22
N HIS A 154 8.29 -4.32 -0.48
CA HIS A 154 6.87 -4.32 -0.18
C HIS A 154 6.04 -4.37 -1.48
N SER A 155 6.37 -3.53 -2.46
CA SER A 155 5.70 -3.49 -3.76
C SER A 155 5.77 -4.81 -4.53
N LEU A 156 6.88 -5.54 -4.43
CA LEU A 156 7.00 -6.87 -5.02
C LEU A 156 5.98 -7.82 -4.43
N GLU A 157 5.87 -7.88 -3.11
CA GLU A 157 4.94 -8.78 -2.42
C GLU A 157 3.49 -8.39 -2.69
N GLU A 158 3.15 -7.08 -2.73
CA GLU A 158 1.82 -6.59 -3.14
C GLU A 158 1.42 -7.06 -4.54
N VAL A 159 2.36 -7.10 -5.49
CA VAL A 159 2.08 -7.60 -6.83
C VAL A 159 1.99 -9.13 -6.87
N GLU A 160 2.71 -9.83 -6.00
CA GLU A 160 2.63 -11.30 -5.89
C GLU A 160 1.26 -11.78 -5.42
N HIS A 161 0.63 -11.06 -4.48
CA HIS A 161 -0.65 -11.49 -3.88
C HIS A 161 -1.88 -10.67 -4.29
N LYS A 162 -1.75 -9.83 -5.32
CA LYS A 162 -2.82 -8.95 -5.82
C LYS A 162 -4.15 -9.63 -6.13
N ALA A 163 -4.15 -10.93 -6.43
CA ALA A 163 -5.37 -11.68 -6.78
C ALA A 163 -6.02 -12.38 -5.57
N VAL A 164 -5.28 -12.63 -4.48
CA VAL A 164 -5.76 -13.48 -3.37
C VAL A 164 -7.11 -13.03 -2.80
N SER A 165 -7.20 -11.78 -2.39
CA SER A 165 -8.45 -11.25 -1.81
C SER A 165 -9.59 -11.18 -2.83
N HIS A 166 -9.28 -10.89 -4.11
CA HIS A 166 -10.25 -10.88 -5.20
C HIS A 166 -10.82 -12.28 -5.46
N ASP A 167 -9.96 -13.28 -5.53
CA ASP A 167 -10.37 -14.66 -5.84
C ASP A 167 -11.21 -15.25 -4.70
N VAL A 168 -10.81 -15.00 -3.45
CA VAL A 168 -11.65 -15.34 -2.29
C VAL A 168 -13.02 -14.63 -2.38
N TYR A 169 -13.05 -13.33 -2.73
CA TYR A 169 -14.28 -12.58 -2.86
C TYR A 169 -15.19 -13.13 -3.97
N LYS A 170 -14.61 -13.57 -5.08
CA LYS A 170 -15.35 -14.22 -6.19
C LYS A 170 -15.85 -15.61 -5.77
N ALA A 171 -15.05 -16.42 -5.08
CA ALA A 171 -15.42 -17.76 -4.62
C ALA A 171 -16.65 -17.73 -3.69
N ILE A 172 -16.80 -16.68 -2.88
CA ILE A 172 -17.97 -16.50 -2.00
C ILE A 172 -19.13 -15.74 -2.67
N ASN A 173 -19.15 -15.65 -3.98
CA ASN A 173 -20.17 -14.92 -4.75
C ASN A 173 -20.29 -13.45 -4.32
N GLY A 174 -19.16 -12.74 -4.27
CA GLY A 174 -19.11 -11.32 -3.98
C GLY A 174 -19.66 -10.45 -5.11
N SER A 175 -20.29 -9.33 -4.78
CA SER A 175 -20.94 -8.45 -5.75
C SER A 175 -19.98 -7.44 -6.38
N ASN A 176 -19.85 -7.43 -7.71
CA ASN A 176 -19.06 -6.42 -8.43
C ASN A 176 -19.58 -4.98 -8.19
N LYS A 177 -20.88 -4.80 -7.95
CA LYS A 177 -21.44 -3.48 -7.63
C LYS A 177 -20.90 -2.97 -6.29
N VAL A 178 -20.81 -3.85 -5.29
CA VAL A 178 -20.23 -3.52 -3.97
C VAL A 178 -18.75 -3.18 -4.11
N LEU A 179 -17.98 -4.00 -4.85
CA LEU A 179 -16.55 -3.72 -5.11
C LEU A 179 -16.32 -2.33 -5.69
N ARG A 180 -17.12 -1.93 -6.70
CA ARG A 180 -17.00 -0.62 -7.36
C ARG A 180 -17.29 0.55 -6.42
N VAL A 181 -18.28 0.40 -5.54
CA VAL A 181 -18.60 1.43 -4.53
C VAL A 181 -17.49 1.53 -3.51
N VAL A 182 -17.07 0.38 -2.97
CA VAL A 182 -16.03 0.28 -1.96
C VAL A 182 -14.70 0.82 -2.47
N MET A 183 -14.30 0.52 -3.72
CA MET A 183 -13.09 1.06 -4.35
C MET A 183 -13.07 2.60 -4.32
N LYS A 184 -14.16 3.25 -4.70
CA LYS A 184 -14.24 4.72 -4.68
C LYS A 184 -14.09 5.28 -3.28
N LEU A 185 -14.78 4.66 -2.30
CA LEU A 185 -14.73 5.10 -0.91
C LEU A 185 -13.34 4.88 -0.30
N ALA A 186 -12.72 3.72 -0.56
CA ALA A 186 -11.38 3.39 -0.10
C ALA A 186 -10.32 4.36 -0.65
N LEU A 187 -10.37 4.66 -1.95
CA LEU A 187 -9.44 5.61 -2.58
C LEU A 187 -9.58 7.02 -2.00
N ILE A 188 -10.81 7.48 -1.77
CA ILE A 188 -11.06 8.80 -1.15
C ILE A 188 -10.54 8.81 0.28
N ASP A 189 -10.80 7.76 1.05
CA ASP A 189 -10.41 7.71 2.47
C ASP A 189 -8.89 7.66 2.64
N ILE A 190 -8.21 6.73 1.95
CA ILE A 190 -6.74 6.62 2.01
C ILE A 190 -6.07 7.89 1.49
N GLY A 191 -6.52 8.43 0.36
CA GLY A 191 -5.98 9.66 -0.22
C GLY A 191 -6.13 10.86 0.72
N ARG A 192 -7.32 11.05 1.29
CA ARG A 192 -7.58 12.14 2.25
C ARG A 192 -6.68 12.04 3.49
N ASN A 193 -6.59 10.86 4.09
CA ASN A 193 -5.81 10.66 5.31
C ASN A 193 -4.31 10.81 5.04
N THR A 194 -3.81 10.25 3.93
CA THR A 194 -2.41 10.41 3.49
C THR A 194 -2.04 11.87 3.27
N ILE A 195 -2.85 12.62 2.51
CA ILE A 195 -2.58 14.05 2.26
C ILE A 195 -2.67 14.88 3.55
N ARG A 196 -3.62 14.57 4.42
CA ARG A 196 -3.74 15.25 5.72
C ARG A 196 -2.47 15.08 6.57
N ILE A 197 -1.96 13.86 6.70
CA ILE A 197 -0.74 13.58 7.48
C ILE A 197 0.47 14.18 6.78
N ALA A 198 0.60 14.05 5.45
CA ALA A 198 1.68 14.65 4.69
C ALA A 198 1.77 16.18 4.89
N ILE A 199 0.62 16.89 4.87
CA ILE A 199 0.57 18.32 5.16
C ILE A 199 1.01 18.62 6.61
N MET A 200 0.61 17.78 7.58
CA MET A 200 1.04 17.94 8.97
C MET A 200 2.57 17.79 9.10
N MET A 201 3.17 16.76 8.45
CA MET A 201 4.62 16.57 8.39
C MET A 201 5.33 17.76 7.74
N LEU A 202 4.86 18.20 6.58
CA LEU A 202 5.45 19.35 5.85
C LEU A 202 5.39 20.65 6.66
N ARG A 203 4.32 20.88 7.43
CA ARG A 203 4.20 22.04 8.32
C ARG A 203 5.18 21.94 9.49
N HIS A 204 5.27 20.79 10.11
CA HIS A 204 6.24 20.52 11.19
C HIS A 204 7.67 20.77 10.72
N ASP A 205 8.04 20.26 9.53
CA ASP A 205 9.36 20.40 8.93
C ASP A 205 9.62 21.79 8.30
N LYS A 206 8.67 22.74 8.37
CA LYS A 206 8.74 24.05 7.75
C LYS A 206 8.95 24.02 6.22
N GLN A 207 8.50 22.93 5.58
CA GLN A 207 8.61 22.72 4.13
C GLN A 207 7.32 23.13 3.39
N PHE A 208 6.18 23.21 4.07
CA PHE A 208 4.86 23.40 3.45
C PHE A 208 4.80 24.64 2.56
N TRP A 209 5.36 25.79 2.98
CA TRP A 209 5.30 27.05 2.25
C TRP A 209 6.40 27.25 1.20
N LYS A 210 7.25 26.27 0.98
CA LYS A 210 8.29 26.37 -0.04
C LYS A 210 7.71 26.23 -1.45
N LEU A 211 8.16 27.05 -2.39
CA LEU A 211 7.71 27.02 -3.78
C LEU A 211 7.98 25.66 -4.43
N SER A 212 9.09 24.98 -4.07
CA SER A 212 9.39 23.62 -4.51
C SER A 212 8.30 22.64 -4.11
N THR A 213 7.78 22.73 -2.89
CA THR A 213 6.69 21.89 -2.38
C THR A 213 5.39 22.11 -3.17
N PHE A 214 5.02 23.37 -3.45
CA PHE A 214 3.85 23.66 -4.29
C PHE A 214 4.00 23.15 -5.73
N LYS A 215 5.19 23.32 -6.32
CA LYS A 215 5.48 22.74 -7.66
C LYS A 215 5.37 21.21 -7.65
N SER A 216 5.83 20.57 -6.58
CA SER A 216 5.73 19.11 -6.43
C SER A 216 4.27 18.68 -6.26
N MET A 217 3.49 19.34 -5.40
CA MET A 217 2.06 19.10 -5.25
C MET A 217 1.32 19.23 -6.58
N PHE A 218 1.57 20.32 -7.32
CA PHE A 218 0.96 20.50 -8.64
C PHE A 218 1.32 19.37 -9.61
N ARG A 219 2.59 18.97 -9.64
CA ARG A 219 3.06 17.85 -10.47
C ARG A 219 2.41 16.54 -10.10
N PHE A 220 2.30 16.26 -8.80
CA PHE A 220 1.67 15.05 -8.27
C PHE A 220 0.21 14.91 -8.73
N PHE A 221 -0.57 15.98 -8.65
CA PHE A 221 -2.00 15.94 -8.96
C PHE A 221 -2.31 16.13 -10.46
N PHE A 222 -1.55 16.97 -11.18
CA PHE A 222 -1.96 17.46 -12.49
C PHE A 222 -1.03 17.07 -13.65
N SER A 223 0.21 16.67 -13.39
CA SER A 223 1.12 16.24 -14.45
C SER A 223 0.69 14.91 -15.08
N LYS A 224 0.98 14.72 -16.38
CA LYS A 224 0.80 13.44 -17.07
C LYS A 224 1.54 12.29 -16.38
N ASN A 225 2.71 12.57 -15.81
CA ASN A 225 3.54 11.63 -15.07
C ASN A 225 3.35 11.76 -13.55
N GLY A 226 2.29 12.43 -13.10
CA GLY A 226 1.96 12.53 -11.68
C GLY A 226 1.43 11.22 -11.13
N ALA A 227 1.68 10.96 -9.84
CA ALA A 227 1.36 9.67 -9.21
C ALA A 227 -0.11 9.25 -9.37
N LEU A 228 -1.05 10.17 -9.43
CA LEU A 228 -2.46 9.86 -9.68
C LEU A 228 -2.75 9.44 -11.12
N ARG A 229 -2.05 10.02 -12.10
CA ARG A 229 -2.32 9.73 -13.53
C ARG A 229 -1.59 8.50 -14.03
N VAL A 230 -0.42 8.23 -13.50
CA VAL A 230 0.39 7.06 -13.86
C VAL A 230 -0.37 5.76 -13.65
N ASN A 231 -1.22 5.71 -12.62
CA ASN A 231 -2.00 4.53 -12.24
C ASN A 231 -3.46 4.57 -12.71
N TYR A 232 -3.85 5.59 -13.47
CA TYR A 232 -5.28 5.79 -13.80
C TYR A 232 -5.86 4.68 -14.67
N ALA A 233 -5.09 4.14 -15.62
CA ALA A 233 -5.55 3.07 -16.49
C ALA A 233 -5.83 1.78 -15.69
N ASP A 234 -4.88 1.39 -14.82
CA ASP A 234 -5.02 0.21 -13.97
C ASP A 234 -6.16 0.39 -12.94
N TYR A 235 -6.27 1.58 -12.34
CA TYR A 235 -7.43 1.92 -11.49
C TYR A 235 -8.76 1.79 -12.23
N LYS A 236 -8.81 2.26 -13.49
CA LYS A 236 -10.04 2.20 -14.31
C LYS A 236 -10.43 0.76 -14.65
N SER A 237 -9.47 -0.12 -14.90
CA SER A 237 -9.74 -1.53 -15.24
C SER A 237 -10.51 -2.27 -14.14
N PHE A 238 -10.36 -1.88 -12.88
CA PHE A 238 -11.13 -2.44 -11.76
C PHE A 238 -12.66 -2.31 -11.93
N PHE A 239 -13.11 -1.38 -12.75
CA PHE A 239 -14.52 -1.16 -13.00
C PHE A 239 -15.07 -1.97 -14.18
N ASP A 240 -14.24 -2.72 -14.87
CA ASP A 240 -14.67 -3.60 -15.97
C ASP A 240 -15.48 -4.79 -15.43
N ASN A 241 -16.40 -5.33 -16.23
CA ASN A 241 -17.27 -6.41 -15.76
C ASN A 241 -16.54 -7.73 -15.57
N ASP A 242 -15.52 -7.94 -16.37
CA ASP A 242 -14.64 -9.11 -16.43
C ASP A 242 -13.30 -8.88 -15.74
N PHE A 243 -13.19 -7.84 -14.89
CA PHE A 243 -11.98 -7.53 -14.18
C PHE A 243 -11.40 -8.76 -13.45
N ASN A 244 -10.13 -9.01 -13.71
CA ASN A 244 -9.32 -10.00 -13.03
C ASN A 244 -7.92 -9.41 -12.79
N PRO A 245 -7.41 -9.34 -11.55
CA PRO A 245 -6.11 -8.74 -11.24
C PRO A 245 -4.94 -9.38 -12.00
N ASP A 246 -5.02 -10.67 -12.36
CA ASP A 246 -3.94 -11.38 -13.05
C ASP A 246 -3.87 -11.06 -14.54
N THR A 247 -4.99 -10.73 -15.17
CA THR A 247 -5.09 -10.48 -16.62
C THR A 247 -5.25 -9.00 -16.97
N HIS A 248 -5.73 -8.18 -16.05
CA HIS A 248 -5.90 -6.74 -16.22
C HIS A 248 -4.74 -5.99 -15.57
N GLY A 249 -4.21 -5.02 -16.29
CA GLY A 249 -3.08 -4.19 -15.85
C GLY A 249 -1.73 -4.62 -16.44
N SER A 250 -0.67 -4.02 -15.97
CA SER A 250 0.68 -4.28 -16.49
C SER A 250 1.15 -5.67 -16.08
N ASN A 251 1.44 -6.50 -17.06
CA ASN A 251 2.17 -7.76 -16.86
C ASN A 251 3.65 -7.43 -16.64
N LEU A 252 4.00 -7.11 -15.40
CA LEU A 252 5.39 -6.87 -15.00
C LEU A 252 6.10 -8.20 -14.80
N ASP A 253 7.25 -8.39 -15.46
CA ASP A 253 8.15 -9.47 -15.09
C ASP A 253 8.74 -9.20 -13.71
N LEU A 254 8.39 -10.03 -12.73
CA LEU A 254 8.85 -9.92 -11.35
C LEU A 254 10.17 -10.67 -11.10
N THR A 255 10.69 -11.43 -12.09
CA THR A 255 11.90 -12.24 -11.93
C THR A 255 13.09 -11.44 -11.40
N PRO A 256 13.45 -10.26 -11.97
CA PRO A 256 14.58 -9.48 -11.47
C PRO A 256 14.41 -9.02 -10.02
N TRP A 257 13.17 -8.72 -9.62
CA TRP A 257 12.85 -8.29 -8.26
C TRP A 257 12.87 -9.46 -7.28
N LYS A 258 12.38 -10.63 -7.70
CA LYS A 258 12.45 -11.87 -6.93
C LYS A 258 13.90 -12.27 -6.66
N GLU A 259 14.76 -12.20 -7.65
CA GLU A 259 16.20 -12.47 -7.52
C GLU A 259 16.86 -11.46 -6.56
N ARG A 260 16.58 -10.15 -6.73
CA ARG A 260 17.10 -9.11 -5.86
C ARG A 260 16.71 -9.33 -4.39
N PHE A 261 15.48 -9.70 -4.12
CA PHE A 261 14.93 -9.84 -2.77
C PHE A 261 14.86 -11.28 -2.24
N SER A 262 15.47 -12.27 -2.93
CA SER A 262 15.50 -13.67 -2.47
C SER A 262 16.51 -13.92 -1.35
N ASN A 263 17.60 -13.17 -1.27
CA ASN A 263 18.76 -13.49 -0.45
C ASN A 263 18.81 -12.78 0.92
N ASN A 264 17.72 -12.14 1.37
CA ASN A 264 17.62 -11.42 2.66
C ASN A 264 18.82 -10.48 2.99
N GLN A 265 19.68 -10.18 2.02
CA GLN A 265 20.84 -9.28 2.16
C GLN A 265 20.53 -7.97 1.44
N PHE A 266 19.95 -7.05 2.19
CA PHE A 266 19.71 -5.68 1.73
C PHE A 266 20.77 -4.79 2.36
N VAL A 267 21.84 -4.53 1.60
CA VAL A 267 22.93 -3.62 1.99
C VAL A 267 22.57 -2.20 1.64
#